data_cf25145add460e9ae1852101b909e654
#
_entry.id   cf25145add460e9ae1852101b909e654
#
_cell.length_a   1.000
_cell.length_b   1.000
_cell.length_c   1.000
_cell.angle_alpha   90.00
_cell.angle_beta   90.00
_cell.angle_gamma   90.00
#
_symmetry.space_group_name_H-M   'P 1'
#
loop_
_entity.id
_entity.type
_entity.pdbx_description
1 polymer ?
#
loop_
_entity_poly.entity_id
_entity_poly.type
_entity_poly.pdbx_seq_one_letter_code
_entity_poly.pdbx_strand_id
1 'polypeptide(L)'
;MMTFIDSLTSHVSSLSLEREGYSTTYPLYWVMLSNRGADIHDCVIFFGFESDKSTPALVAKVPRLPEDAWVIKAEYERLVEICNLVGAPDSLQHLPQPISYTSLNGQPVLITTYARGENLLRTFDALMRNEPGQVYSFAIDVAKSLRNIMDRTAQPLTTDDRPNSDFRKKVEKFKQMHSLSENEKLVADNLVKVIEHNDLLASHKILLQGDFWHGNMIRGEEYGKLIFIDWQYSHWSTDASLDVYLFLLAASFANGPREDIKERARRAIKTLSTWRDGVIPAYLSAFGKTERYSLLPLRSGMLMCCIEKAVRASMDLGYDQENDLVWRFMYAELLNWTE
;
A
#
# COMPACT_ATOMS: atom_id res chain seq x y z
N MET A 1 37.93 -3.76 -10.91
CA MET A 1 36.86 -3.71 -9.88
C MET A 1 35.54 -3.85 -10.60
N MET A 2 34.75 -4.86 -10.28
CA MET A 2 33.46 -5.11 -10.92
C MET A 2 32.47 -4.00 -10.49
N THR A 3 31.73 -3.43 -11.44
CA THR A 3 30.74 -2.38 -11.12
C THR A 3 29.53 -3.02 -10.42
N PHE A 4 28.69 -2.21 -9.77
CA PHE A 4 27.45 -2.70 -9.16
C PHE A 4 26.53 -3.34 -10.23
N ILE A 5 26.43 -2.74 -11.40
CA ILE A 5 25.63 -3.26 -12.52
C ILE A 5 26.16 -4.62 -13.01
N ASP A 6 27.50 -4.78 -13.12
CA ASP A 6 28.09 -6.08 -13.49
C ASP A 6 27.76 -7.15 -12.44
N SER A 7 27.84 -6.79 -11.16
CA SER A 7 27.50 -7.71 -10.06
C SER A 7 26.02 -8.10 -10.08
N LEU A 8 25.12 -7.14 -10.35
CA LEU A 8 23.68 -7.38 -10.48
C LEU A 8 23.39 -8.31 -11.68
N THR A 9 23.96 -8.04 -12.82
CA THR A 9 23.84 -8.87 -14.05
C THR A 9 24.35 -10.28 -13.80
N SER A 10 25.54 -10.42 -13.20
CA SER A 10 26.14 -11.72 -12.90
C SER A 10 25.29 -12.52 -11.90
N HIS A 11 24.76 -11.86 -10.86
CA HIS A 11 23.89 -12.51 -9.89
C HIS A 11 22.63 -13.05 -10.55
N VAL A 12 21.89 -12.21 -11.32
CA VAL A 12 20.67 -12.64 -12.01
C VAL A 12 20.95 -13.76 -13.00
N SER A 13 22.08 -13.72 -13.71
CA SER A 13 22.49 -14.79 -14.64
C SER A 13 22.78 -16.13 -13.92
N SER A 14 23.14 -16.07 -12.63
CA SER A 14 23.35 -17.28 -11.82
C SER A 14 22.07 -17.91 -11.28
N LEU A 15 20.95 -17.17 -11.33
CA LEU A 15 19.65 -17.67 -10.86
C LEU A 15 19.03 -18.57 -11.94
N SER A 16 18.49 -19.71 -11.53
CA SER A 16 17.80 -20.65 -12.45
C SER A 16 16.36 -20.21 -12.70
N LEU A 17 16.16 -19.01 -13.25
CA LEU A 17 14.84 -18.38 -13.43
C LEU A 17 13.88 -19.23 -14.30
N GLU A 18 14.42 -20.01 -15.24
CA GLU A 18 13.61 -20.94 -16.05
C GLU A 18 12.89 -22.02 -15.21
N ARG A 19 13.47 -22.43 -14.08
CA ARG A 19 12.84 -23.41 -13.18
C ARG A 19 11.65 -22.83 -12.42
N GLU A 20 11.59 -21.51 -12.33
CA GLU A 20 10.50 -20.77 -11.66
C GLU A 20 9.45 -20.24 -12.65
N GLY A 21 9.55 -20.64 -13.93
CA GLY A 21 8.61 -20.21 -14.97
C GLY A 21 8.88 -18.83 -15.55
N TYR A 22 10.02 -18.23 -15.21
CA TYR A 22 10.45 -16.95 -15.78
C TYR A 22 11.41 -17.20 -16.94
N SER A 23 10.98 -16.91 -18.17
CA SER A 23 11.87 -16.91 -19.33
C SER A 23 12.53 -15.53 -19.42
N THR A 24 13.78 -15.43 -18.97
CA THR A 24 14.60 -14.26 -19.27
C THR A 24 15.68 -14.65 -20.24
N THR A 25 15.76 -13.94 -21.37
CA THR A 25 16.85 -14.06 -22.31
C THR A 25 18.01 -13.16 -21.90
N TYR A 26 19.22 -13.70 -21.85
CA TYR A 26 20.44 -12.94 -21.55
C TYR A 26 21.11 -12.46 -22.83
N PRO A 27 21.83 -11.30 -22.80
CA PRO A 27 22.17 -10.48 -21.64
C PRO A 27 21.07 -9.50 -21.24
N LEU A 28 21.02 -9.18 -19.93
CA LEU A 28 20.20 -8.09 -19.40
C LEU A 28 20.99 -6.79 -19.37
N TYR A 29 20.33 -5.69 -19.67
CA TYR A 29 20.85 -4.34 -19.38
C TYR A 29 19.93 -3.63 -18.38
N TRP A 30 20.54 -2.78 -17.55
CA TRP A 30 19.84 -2.13 -16.45
C TRP A 30 19.75 -0.63 -16.67
N VAL A 31 18.56 -0.09 -16.46
CA VAL A 31 18.29 1.36 -16.47
C VAL A 31 17.95 1.77 -15.04
N MET A 32 18.75 2.68 -14.50
CA MET A 32 18.52 3.23 -13.17
C MET A 32 17.48 4.35 -13.25
N LEU A 33 16.42 4.26 -12.45
CA LEU A 33 15.54 5.36 -12.15
C LEU A 33 15.88 5.90 -10.76
N SER A 34 16.40 7.12 -10.70
CA SER A 34 16.51 7.83 -9.45
C SER A 34 15.19 8.49 -9.15
N ASN A 35 14.39 7.91 -8.25
CA ASN A 35 13.27 8.63 -7.69
C ASN A 35 13.81 9.64 -6.67
N ARG A 36 13.47 10.92 -6.84
CA ARG A 36 13.69 11.95 -5.81
C ARG A 36 12.45 11.99 -4.93
N GLY A 37 12.16 10.88 -4.24
CA GLY A 37 11.08 10.85 -3.26
C GLY A 37 11.40 11.73 -2.05
N ALA A 38 10.36 12.13 -1.35
CA ALA A 38 10.47 12.84 -0.07
C ALA A 38 10.75 11.89 1.10
N ASP A 39 10.63 10.58 0.88
CA ASP A 39 10.83 9.56 1.90
C ASP A 39 12.32 9.26 2.09
N ILE A 40 12.79 9.30 3.33
CA ILE A 40 14.18 8.95 3.69
C ILE A 40 14.48 7.47 3.40
N HIS A 41 13.46 6.61 3.40
CA HIS A 41 13.58 5.18 3.11
C HIS A 41 13.41 4.84 1.62
N ASP A 42 13.45 5.86 0.74
CA ASP A 42 13.36 5.66 -0.71
C ASP A 42 14.47 4.77 -1.24
N CYS A 43 14.09 3.92 -2.17
CA CYS A 43 15.01 3.04 -2.89
C CYS A 43 15.44 3.65 -4.23
N VAL A 44 16.63 3.31 -4.67
CA VAL A 44 17.03 3.41 -6.07
C VAL A 44 16.45 2.22 -6.81
N ILE A 45 15.70 2.49 -7.88
CA ILE A 45 15.05 1.47 -8.69
C ILE A 45 15.86 1.26 -9.97
N PHE A 46 16.15 0.00 -10.27
CA PHE A 46 16.73 -0.42 -11.54
C PHE A 46 15.73 -1.28 -12.28
N PHE A 47 15.53 -0.97 -13.56
CA PHE A 47 14.78 -1.81 -14.49
C PHE A 47 15.72 -2.66 -15.33
N GLY A 48 15.53 -3.99 -15.28
CA GLY A 48 16.27 -4.96 -16.08
C GLY A 48 15.51 -5.29 -17.36
N PHE A 49 16.14 -5.02 -18.51
CA PHE A 49 15.59 -5.27 -19.84
C PHE A 49 16.31 -6.43 -20.52
N GLU A 50 15.59 -7.27 -21.20
CA GLU A 50 16.16 -8.20 -22.18
C GLU A 50 16.63 -7.41 -23.42
N SER A 51 17.68 -7.89 -24.09
CA SER A 51 18.42 -7.13 -25.10
C SER A 51 17.59 -6.64 -26.29
N ASP A 52 16.47 -7.29 -26.57
CA ASP A 52 15.61 -7.03 -27.72
C ASP A 52 14.22 -6.48 -27.31
N LYS A 53 14.00 -6.20 -26.01
CA LYS A 53 12.70 -5.78 -25.48
C LYS A 53 12.73 -4.36 -24.93
N SER A 54 11.67 -3.62 -25.20
CA SER A 54 11.45 -2.27 -24.65
C SER A 54 10.74 -2.28 -23.30
N THR A 55 10.17 -3.43 -22.89
CA THR A 55 9.51 -3.59 -21.59
C THR A 55 10.46 -4.29 -20.63
N PRO A 56 10.62 -3.79 -19.37
CA PRO A 56 11.43 -4.47 -18.39
C PRO A 56 10.91 -5.87 -18.08
N ALA A 57 11.82 -6.77 -17.75
CA ALA A 57 11.50 -8.10 -17.22
C ALA A 57 11.57 -8.12 -15.70
N LEU A 58 12.54 -7.39 -15.14
CA LEU A 58 12.86 -7.40 -13.71
C LEU A 58 12.91 -5.98 -13.13
N VAL A 59 12.73 -5.90 -11.82
CA VAL A 59 12.97 -4.71 -11.01
C VAL A 59 13.96 -5.06 -9.91
N ALA A 60 15.00 -4.23 -9.73
CA ALA A 60 15.86 -4.31 -8.56
C ALA A 60 15.68 -3.04 -7.72
N LYS A 61 15.38 -3.21 -6.42
CA LYS A 61 15.28 -2.14 -5.43
C LYS A 61 16.55 -2.17 -4.55
N VAL A 62 17.19 -1.02 -4.40
CA VAL A 62 18.36 -0.83 -3.56
C VAL A 62 18.11 0.34 -2.63
N PRO A 63 18.11 0.17 -1.30
CA PRO A 63 17.91 1.29 -0.39
C PRO A 63 19.03 2.31 -0.57
N ARG A 64 18.69 3.59 -0.41
CA ARG A 64 19.69 4.68 -0.52
C ARG A 64 20.72 4.61 0.60
N LEU A 65 20.28 4.23 1.77
CA LEU A 65 21.09 4.06 2.96
C LEU A 65 21.14 2.58 3.34
N PRO A 66 22.32 1.98 3.57
CA PRO A 66 22.44 0.57 3.94
C PRO A 66 21.64 0.19 5.21
N GLU A 67 21.46 1.12 6.14
CA GLU A 67 20.65 0.95 7.35
C GLU A 67 19.15 0.72 7.05
N ASP A 68 18.67 1.12 5.87
CA ASP A 68 17.30 0.90 5.43
C ASP A 68 17.09 -0.46 4.74
N ALA A 69 18.09 -1.35 4.83
CA ALA A 69 17.98 -2.72 4.31
C ALA A 69 16.73 -3.48 4.79
N TRP A 70 16.27 -3.15 6.00
CA TRP A 70 15.08 -3.76 6.61
C TRP A 70 13.81 -3.53 5.79
N VAL A 71 13.71 -2.40 5.07
CA VAL A 71 12.55 -2.02 4.24
C VAL A 71 12.35 -3.02 3.11
N ILE A 72 13.39 -3.22 2.28
CA ILE A 72 13.30 -4.15 1.15
C ILE A 72 13.34 -5.62 1.60
N LYS A 73 13.94 -5.90 2.76
CA LYS A 73 13.88 -7.23 3.38
C LYS A 73 12.45 -7.58 3.79
N ALA A 74 11.77 -6.65 4.47
CA ALA A 74 10.37 -6.82 4.84
C ALA A 74 9.48 -7.03 3.60
N GLU A 75 9.67 -6.25 2.54
CA GLU A 75 8.94 -6.45 1.28
C GLU A 75 9.19 -7.84 0.69
N TYR A 76 10.45 -8.30 0.65
CA TYR A 76 10.79 -9.63 0.15
C TYR A 76 10.10 -10.73 0.96
N GLU A 77 10.22 -10.70 2.29
CA GLU A 77 9.64 -11.69 3.18
C GLU A 77 8.11 -11.75 3.03
N ARG A 78 7.46 -10.60 2.88
CA ARG A 78 6.01 -10.53 2.67
C ARG A 78 5.58 -11.06 1.31
N LEU A 79 6.29 -10.70 0.25
CA LEU A 79 5.99 -11.25 -1.07
C LEU A 79 6.15 -12.78 -1.09
N VAL A 80 7.23 -13.32 -0.49
CA VAL A 80 7.41 -14.77 -0.35
C VAL A 80 6.28 -15.40 0.46
N GLU A 81 5.89 -14.78 1.57
CA GLU A 81 4.79 -15.26 2.42
C GLU A 81 3.47 -15.30 1.65
N ILE A 82 3.12 -14.22 0.92
CA ILE A 82 1.89 -14.16 0.11
C ILE A 82 1.94 -15.23 -0.98
N CYS A 83 3.07 -15.38 -1.68
CA CYS A 83 3.24 -16.38 -2.72
C CYS A 83 2.97 -17.80 -2.20
N ASN A 84 3.47 -18.09 -1.01
CA ASN A 84 3.26 -19.39 -0.36
C ASN A 84 1.80 -19.62 0.08
N LEU A 85 1.11 -18.56 0.54
CA LEU A 85 -0.27 -18.65 0.98
C LEU A 85 -1.26 -18.77 -0.18
N VAL A 86 -1.04 -17.98 -1.22
CA VAL A 86 -1.98 -17.87 -2.34
C VAL A 86 -1.86 -19.07 -3.29
N GLY A 87 -0.72 -19.76 -3.32
CA GLY A 87 -0.47 -20.95 -4.16
C GLY A 87 -0.14 -20.61 -5.61
N ALA A 88 -0.43 -21.53 -6.52
CA ALA A 88 0.02 -21.58 -7.92
C ALA A 88 0.13 -20.26 -8.72
N PRO A 89 1.00 -20.19 -9.76
CA PRO A 89 1.34 -18.97 -10.50
C PRO A 89 0.17 -18.12 -11.00
N ASP A 90 -0.93 -18.74 -11.40
CA ASP A 90 -2.11 -18.02 -11.90
C ASP A 90 -2.81 -17.16 -10.86
N SER A 91 -2.64 -17.49 -9.58
CA SER A 91 -3.21 -16.73 -8.47
C SER A 91 -2.38 -15.50 -8.10
N LEU A 92 -1.12 -15.45 -8.56
CA LEU A 92 -0.14 -14.39 -8.27
C LEU A 92 -0.13 -13.27 -9.32
N GLN A 93 -1.06 -13.27 -10.26
CA GLN A 93 -1.17 -12.24 -11.30
C GLN A 93 -1.42 -10.82 -10.75
N HIS A 94 -1.67 -10.71 -9.45
CA HIS A 94 -1.89 -9.43 -8.77
C HIS A 94 -0.67 -8.89 -8.00
N LEU A 95 0.48 -9.58 -8.08
CA LEU A 95 1.67 -9.27 -7.28
C LEU A 95 2.96 -9.40 -8.10
N PRO A 96 3.97 -8.54 -7.87
CA PRO A 96 5.33 -8.83 -8.33
C PRO A 96 5.83 -10.11 -7.66
N GLN A 97 6.54 -10.96 -8.41
CA GLN A 97 7.10 -12.18 -7.85
C GLN A 97 8.47 -11.89 -7.23
N PRO A 98 8.73 -12.29 -5.97
CA PRO A 98 10.05 -12.15 -5.37
C PRO A 98 11.00 -13.16 -6.00
N ILE A 99 12.11 -12.65 -6.59
CA ILE A 99 13.13 -13.48 -7.23
C ILE A 99 14.29 -13.73 -6.26
N SER A 100 14.81 -12.66 -5.66
CA SER A 100 15.98 -12.76 -4.79
C SER A 100 16.07 -11.57 -3.84
N TYR A 101 16.53 -11.85 -2.62
CA TYR A 101 17.05 -10.84 -1.70
C TYR A 101 18.49 -11.19 -1.38
N THR A 102 19.42 -10.30 -1.66
CA THR A 102 20.87 -10.56 -1.55
C THR A 102 21.66 -9.30 -1.22
N SER A 103 22.97 -9.44 -1.02
CA SER A 103 23.90 -8.30 -0.90
C SER A 103 24.88 -8.33 -2.07
N LEU A 104 24.95 -7.25 -2.85
CA LEU A 104 25.88 -7.07 -3.96
C LEU A 104 26.80 -5.89 -3.67
N ASN A 105 28.11 -6.12 -3.67
CA ASN A 105 29.11 -5.10 -3.33
C ASN A 105 28.83 -4.40 -1.98
N GLY A 106 28.27 -5.13 -0.99
CA GLY A 106 27.89 -4.59 0.31
C GLY A 106 26.54 -3.83 0.35
N GLN A 107 25.84 -3.73 -0.79
CA GLN A 107 24.52 -3.11 -0.87
C GLN A 107 23.43 -4.19 -0.86
N PRO A 108 22.41 -4.09 0.00
CA PRO A 108 21.25 -4.96 -0.04
C PRO A 108 20.43 -4.71 -1.31
N VAL A 109 19.93 -5.76 -1.92
CA VAL A 109 19.17 -5.71 -3.17
C VAL A 109 17.98 -6.65 -3.09
N LEU A 110 16.81 -6.15 -3.40
CA LEU A 110 15.62 -6.94 -3.68
C LEU A 110 15.39 -6.99 -5.19
N ILE A 111 15.24 -8.19 -5.74
CA ILE A 111 14.90 -8.40 -7.15
C ILE A 111 13.52 -9.05 -7.23
N THR A 112 12.65 -8.44 -8.05
CA THR A 112 11.30 -8.95 -8.32
C THR A 112 11.04 -8.99 -9.83
N THR A 113 9.98 -9.67 -10.25
CA THR A 113 9.46 -9.48 -11.60
C THR A 113 8.93 -8.06 -11.80
N TYR A 114 9.00 -7.56 -13.03
CA TYR A 114 8.37 -6.30 -13.39
C TYR A 114 6.84 -6.49 -13.51
N ALA A 115 6.09 -5.65 -12.82
CA ALA A 115 4.64 -5.59 -12.95
C ALA A 115 4.27 -4.85 -14.24
N ARG A 116 3.90 -5.60 -15.28
CA ARG A 116 3.55 -5.04 -16.61
C ARG A 116 2.22 -4.32 -16.56
N GLY A 117 2.20 -3.09 -17.05
CA GLY A 117 1.00 -2.28 -17.13
C GLY A 117 1.23 -0.80 -16.86
N GLU A 118 0.15 -0.09 -16.66
CA GLU A 118 0.14 1.34 -16.43
C GLU A 118 0.05 1.66 -14.93
N ASN A 119 1.03 2.41 -14.42
CA ASN A 119 0.98 2.89 -13.03
C ASN A 119 -0.13 3.93 -12.87
N LEU A 120 -1.03 3.68 -11.93
CA LEU A 120 -2.22 4.50 -11.73
C LEU A 120 -1.96 5.86 -11.10
N LEU A 121 -0.77 6.11 -10.54
CA LEU A 121 -0.41 7.42 -9.99
C LEU A 121 -0.63 8.56 -11.00
N ARG A 122 -0.32 8.30 -12.28
CA ARG A 122 -0.43 9.32 -13.34
C ARG A 122 -1.80 9.37 -14.00
N THR A 123 -2.44 8.23 -14.13
CA THR A 123 -3.70 8.08 -14.87
C THR A 123 -4.92 8.28 -14.03
N PHE A 124 -4.83 8.00 -12.73
CA PHE A 124 -5.97 8.17 -11.82
C PHE A 124 -6.44 9.63 -11.75
N ASP A 125 -5.52 10.59 -11.69
CA ASP A 125 -5.85 12.02 -11.73
C ASP A 125 -6.56 12.43 -13.03
N ALA A 126 -6.18 11.85 -14.17
CA ALA A 126 -6.84 12.08 -15.45
C ALA A 126 -8.22 11.42 -15.48
N LEU A 127 -8.35 10.21 -14.95
CA LEU A 127 -9.61 9.49 -14.82
C LEU A 127 -10.62 10.30 -13.99
N MET A 128 -10.17 10.79 -12.84
CA MET A 128 -11.00 11.61 -11.95
C MET A 128 -11.52 12.88 -12.60
N ARG A 129 -10.72 13.52 -13.48
CA ARG A 129 -11.10 14.78 -14.15
C ARG A 129 -12.03 14.58 -15.32
N ASN A 130 -11.73 13.60 -16.15
CA ASN A 130 -12.31 13.50 -17.47
C ASN A 130 -13.50 12.53 -17.52
N GLU A 131 -13.52 11.52 -16.64
CA GLU A 131 -14.48 10.44 -16.74
C GLU A 131 -15.00 9.99 -15.36
N PRO A 132 -15.78 10.83 -14.67
CA PRO A 132 -16.28 10.52 -13.31
C PRO A 132 -17.04 9.18 -13.22
N GLY A 133 -17.71 8.75 -14.31
CA GLY A 133 -18.38 7.45 -14.35
C GLY A 133 -17.43 6.25 -14.28
N GLN A 134 -16.18 6.38 -14.76
CA GLN A 134 -15.17 5.33 -14.67
C GLN A 134 -14.61 5.18 -13.26
N VAL A 135 -14.64 6.22 -12.44
CA VAL A 135 -14.24 6.14 -11.02
C VAL A 135 -15.07 5.08 -10.28
N TYR A 136 -16.35 5.01 -10.58
CA TYR A 136 -17.26 4.05 -9.99
C TYR A 136 -16.89 2.61 -10.33
N SER A 137 -16.69 2.29 -11.61
CA SER A 137 -16.28 0.94 -12.03
C SER A 137 -14.90 0.58 -11.52
N PHE A 138 -13.95 1.52 -11.56
CA PHE A 138 -12.61 1.32 -11.05
C PHE A 138 -12.60 1.03 -9.54
N ALA A 139 -13.38 1.77 -8.74
CA ALA A 139 -13.50 1.52 -7.31
C ALA A 139 -14.02 0.10 -7.02
N ILE A 140 -15.00 -0.38 -7.81
CA ILE A 140 -15.51 -1.76 -7.71
C ILE A 140 -14.40 -2.77 -7.99
N ASP A 141 -13.59 -2.56 -9.03
CA ASP A 141 -12.50 -3.47 -9.40
C ASP A 141 -11.41 -3.51 -8.32
N VAL A 142 -11.07 -2.36 -7.73
CA VAL A 142 -10.15 -2.27 -6.58
C VAL A 142 -10.70 -3.05 -5.40
N ALA A 143 -11.97 -2.85 -5.04
CA ALA A 143 -12.61 -3.53 -3.92
C ALA A 143 -12.58 -5.05 -4.07
N LYS A 144 -12.93 -5.56 -5.26
CA LYS A 144 -12.92 -7.00 -5.57
C LYS A 144 -11.51 -7.59 -5.53
N SER A 145 -10.54 -6.87 -6.08
CA SER A 145 -9.13 -7.33 -6.10
C SER A 145 -8.55 -7.35 -4.68
N LEU A 146 -8.79 -6.31 -3.89
CA LEU A 146 -8.39 -6.25 -2.49
C LEU A 146 -9.02 -7.39 -1.68
N ARG A 147 -10.33 -7.58 -1.82
CA ARG A 147 -11.05 -8.66 -1.17
C ARG A 147 -10.47 -10.04 -1.52
N ASN A 148 -10.18 -10.28 -2.79
CA ASN A 148 -9.61 -11.54 -3.24
C ASN A 148 -8.27 -11.85 -2.55
N ILE A 149 -7.39 -10.86 -2.41
CA ILE A 149 -6.10 -11.03 -1.71
C ILE A 149 -6.33 -11.31 -0.23
N MET A 150 -7.18 -10.53 0.44
CA MET A 150 -7.48 -10.72 1.85
C MET A 150 -8.07 -12.10 2.15
N ASP A 151 -9.03 -12.54 1.34
CA ASP A 151 -9.65 -13.87 1.53
C ASP A 151 -8.67 -15.03 1.31
N ARG A 152 -7.71 -14.87 0.39
CA ARG A 152 -6.68 -15.88 0.11
C ARG A 152 -5.58 -15.91 1.15
N THR A 153 -5.29 -14.78 1.80
CA THR A 153 -4.32 -14.70 2.89
C THR A 153 -4.93 -14.95 4.25
N ALA A 154 -6.26 -15.03 4.36
CA ALA A 154 -6.96 -15.22 5.63
C ALA A 154 -6.54 -16.52 6.33
N GLN A 155 -6.07 -16.39 7.57
CA GLN A 155 -5.68 -17.50 8.44
C GLN A 155 -6.49 -17.50 9.73
N PRO A 156 -6.93 -18.65 10.25
CA PRO A 156 -7.57 -18.71 11.56
C PRO A 156 -6.66 -18.10 12.64
N LEU A 157 -7.24 -17.37 13.57
CA LEU A 157 -6.53 -16.86 14.73
C LEU A 157 -6.08 -18.03 15.62
N THR A 158 -4.86 -17.94 16.12
CA THR A 158 -4.31 -18.84 17.12
C THR A 158 -4.32 -18.15 18.48
N THR A 159 -4.09 -18.92 19.56
CA THR A 159 -4.00 -18.38 20.92
C THR A 159 -2.89 -17.36 21.11
N ASP A 160 -1.88 -17.39 20.25
CA ASP A 160 -0.73 -16.48 20.30
C ASP A 160 -0.95 -15.19 19.50
N ASP A 161 -1.97 -15.16 18.64
CA ASP A 161 -2.34 -13.97 17.89
C ASP A 161 -3.01 -12.97 18.87
N ARG A 162 -2.29 -11.89 19.16
CA ARG A 162 -2.83 -10.82 20.04
C ARG A 162 -3.62 -9.83 19.21
N PRO A 163 -4.79 -9.38 19.69
CA PRO A 163 -5.49 -8.28 19.04
C PRO A 163 -4.62 -7.02 19.01
N ASN A 164 -4.92 -6.13 18.08
CA ASN A 164 -4.15 -4.93 17.67
C ASN A 164 -3.77 -3.99 18.84
N SER A 165 -2.94 -4.45 19.80
CA SER A 165 -2.45 -3.65 20.93
C SER A 165 -1.64 -2.41 20.48
N ASP A 166 -1.29 -2.37 19.19
CA ASP A 166 -0.42 -1.32 18.63
C ASP A 166 -1.19 -0.04 18.28
N PHE A 167 -2.50 -0.13 17.99
CA PHE A 167 -3.28 1.06 17.64
C PHE A 167 -3.42 2.03 18.82
N ARG A 168 -3.57 1.52 20.04
CA ARG A 168 -3.57 2.36 21.26
C ARG A 168 -2.28 3.19 21.36
N LYS A 169 -1.13 2.59 21.10
CA LYS A 169 0.16 3.32 21.12
C LYS A 169 0.21 4.40 20.02
N LYS A 170 -0.36 4.12 18.86
CA LYS A 170 -0.45 5.09 17.76
C LYS A 170 -1.36 6.27 18.14
N VAL A 171 -2.49 6.02 18.78
CA VAL A 171 -3.38 7.08 19.30
C VAL A 171 -2.64 7.95 20.33
N GLU A 172 -1.93 7.35 21.29
CA GLU A 172 -1.14 8.12 22.26
C GLU A 172 -0.04 8.96 21.59
N LYS A 173 0.65 8.38 20.59
CA LYS A 173 1.64 9.10 19.79
C LYS A 173 1.01 10.26 19.02
N PHE A 174 -0.13 10.04 18.37
CA PHE A 174 -0.90 11.06 17.65
C PHE A 174 -1.28 12.24 18.56
N LYS A 175 -1.76 11.95 19.79
CA LYS A 175 -2.08 12.98 20.78
C LYS A 175 -0.85 13.78 21.24
N GLN A 176 0.31 13.13 21.32
CA GLN A 176 1.56 13.79 21.71
C GLN A 176 2.09 14.70 20.59
N MET A 177 1.92 14.30 19.34
CA MET A 177 2.44 15.02 18.17
C MET A 177 1.59 16.25 17.82
N HIS A 178 0.29 16.20 18.10
CA HIS A 178 -0.66 17.22 17.64
C HIS A 178 -1.41 17.87 18.78
N SER A 179 -1.62 19.19 18.66
CA SER A 179 -2.50 19.93 19.57
C SER A 179 -3.96 19.58 19.24
N LEU A 180 -4.52 18.58 19.94
CA LEU A 180 -5.90 18.14 19.79
C LEU A 180 -6.81 18.83 20.80
N SER A 181 -8.01 19.20 20.35
CA SER A 181 -9.10 19.59 21.25
C SER A 181 -9.56 18.41 22.13
N GLU A 182 -10.26 18.69 23.22
CA GLU A 182 -10.78 17.63 24.09
C GLU A 182 -11.75 16.68 23.36
N ASN A 183 -12.57 17.22 22.45
CA ASN A 183 -13.45 16.40 21.62
C ASN A 183 -12.67 15.46 20.68
N GLU A 184 -11.60 15.95 20.04
CA GLU A 184 -10.75 15.13 19.17
C GLU A 184 -10.05 14.01 19.95
N LYS A 185 -9.57 14.30 21.17
CA LYS A 185 -8.97 13.30 22.05
C LYS A 185 -10.00 12.23 22.45
N LEU A 186 -11.20 12.65 22.85
CA LEU A 186 -12.28 11.76 23.24
C LEU A 186 -12.68 10.82 22.08
N VAL A 187 -12.77 11.33 20.86
CA VAL A 187 -13.08 10.50 19.69
C VAL A 187 -11.95 9.51 19.41
N ALA A 188 -10.68 9.92 19.50
CA ALA A 188 -9.54 9.02 19.33
C ALA A 188 -9.53 7.89 20.39
N ASP A 189 -9.83 8.21 21.64
CA ASP A 189 -9.93 7.21 22.72
C ASP A 189 -11.10 6.24 22.53
N ASN A 190 -12.25 6.74 22.05
CA ASN A 190 -13.38 5.89 21.74
C ASN A 190 -13.12 4.98 20.54
N LEU A 191 -12.36 5.46 19.55
CA LEU A 191 -11.95 4.66 18.40
C LEU A 191 -11.09 3.45 18.83
N VAL A 192 -10.19 3.63 19.80
CA VAL A 192 -9.42 2.50 20.38
C VAL A 192 -10.37 1.43 20.92
N LYS A 193 -11.42 1.81 21.70
CA LYS A 193 -12.39 0.87 22.25
C LYS A 193 -13.18 0.14 21.16
N VAL A 194 -13.55 0.84 20.09
CA VAL A 194 -14.26 0.23 18.95
C VAL A 194 -13.38 -0.79 18.24
N ILE A 195 -12.11 -0.46 18.00
CA ILE A 195 -11.17 -1.38 17.36
C ILE A 195 -10.92 -2.61 18.23
N GLU A 196 -10.61 -2.41 19.51
CA GLU A 196 -10.40 -3.51 20.45
C GLU A 196 -11.63 -4.44 20.57
N HIS A 197 -12.84 -3.88 20.52
CA HIS A 197 -14.07 -4.67 20.51
C HIS A 197 -14.21 -5.50 19.23
N ASN A 198 -13.94 -4.89 18.06
CA ASN A 198 -14.03 -5.58 16.78
C ASN A 198 -12.96 -6.67 16.62
N ASP A 199 -11.75 -6.44 17.14
CA ASP A 199 -10.69 -7.45 17.15
C ASP A 199 -11.10 -8.72 17.90
N LEU A 200 -11.91 -8.58 18.98
CA LEU A 200 -12.43 -9.72 19.71
C LEU A 200 -13.49 -10.54 18.93
N LEU A 201 -14.11 -9.95 17.92
CA LEU A 201 -15.12 -10.62 17.09
C LEU A 201 -14.52 -11.31 15.87
N ALA A 202 -13.29 -10.97 15.49
CA ALA A 202 -12.62 -11.58 14.36
C ALA A 202 -12.25 -13.03 14.64
N SER A 203 -12.41 -13.90 13.64
CA SER A 203 -11.99 -15.31 13.72
C SER A 203 -10.73 -15.59 12.92
N HIS A 204 -10.31 -14.68 12.06
CA HIS A 204 -9.15 -14.77 11.18
C HIS A 204 -8.32 -13.51 11.21
N LYS A 205 -7.02 -13.66 10.96
CA LYS A 205 -6.13 -12.58 10.54
C LYS A 205 -5.96 -12.61 9.03
N ILE A 206 -5.74 -11.44 8.47
CA ILE A 206 -5.50 -11.19 7.04
C ILE A 206 -4.23 -10.40 6.86
N LEU A 207 -3.62 -10.50 5.71
CA LEU A 207 -2.46 -9.68 5.38
C LEU A 207 -2.93 -8.38 4.71
N LEU A 208 -2.61 -7.24 5.34
CA LEU A 208 -2.80 -5.91 4.76
C LEU A 208 -1.56 -5.52 3.95
N GLN A 209 -1.75 -4.76 2.87
CA GLN A 209 -0.66 -4.11 2.15
C GLN A 209 -0.10 -2.92 2.99
N GLY A 210 -0.96 -2.27 3.77
CA GLY A 210 -0.58 -1.26 4.77
C GLY A 210 -0.31 0.13 4.21
N ASP A 211 -0.22 0.28 2.88
CA ASP A 211 -0.10 1.55 2.16
C ASP A 211 -0.94 1.53 0.87
N PHE A 212 -2.19 1.11 0.99
CA PHE A 212 -3.08 0.77 -0.11
C PHE A 212 -3.70 2.02 -0.76
N TRP A 213 -3.02 2.55 -1.76
CA TRP A 213 -3.46 3.72 -2.52
C TRP A 213 -3.15 3.54 -4.02
N HIS A 214 -3.77 4.37 -4.87
CA HIS A 214 -3.67 4.24 -6.33
C HIS A 214 -2.23 4.35 -6.88
N GLY A 215 -1.30 5.00 -6.17
CA GLY A 215 0.11 5.05 -6.56
C GLY A 215 0.83 3.71 -6.44
N ASN A 216 0.35 2.82 -5.57
CA ASN A 216 0.86 1.46 -5.38
C ASN A 216 0.08 0.42 -6.20
N MET A 217 -0.61 0.87 -7.27
CA MET A 217 -1.39 0.02 -8.16
C MET A 217 -0.95 0.18 -9.61
N ILE A 218 -0.88 -0.95 -10.31
CA ILE A 218 -0.63 -1.01 -11.75
C ILE A 218 -1.83 -1.68 -12.40
N ARG A 219 -2.39 -1.03 -13.43
CA ARG A 219 -3.38 -1.67 -14.29
C ARG A 219 -2.65 -2.55 -15.26
N GLY A 220 -2.74 -3.87 -15.10
CA GLY A 220 -2.06 -4.84 -15.93
C GLY A 220 -2.52 -4.78 -17.39
N GLU A 221 -1.60 -5.06 -18.31
CA GLU A 221 -1.88 -5.12 -19.75
C GLU A 221 -2.83 -6.26 -20.09
N GLU A 222 -2.71 -7.38 -19.38
CA GLU A 222 -3.57 -8.53 -19.56
C GLU A 222 -4.84 -8.39 -18.72
N TYR A 223 -6.00 -8.31 -19.39
CA TYR A 223 -7.33 -8.42 -18.78
C TYR A 223 -7.74 -7.34 -17.78
N GLY A 224 -7.08 -6.18 -17.73
CA GLY A 224 -7.44 -5.08 -16.83
C GLY A 224 -7.28 -5.41 -15.34
N LYS A 225 -6.52 -6.44 -15.00
CA LYS A 225 -6.25 -6.83 -13.61
C LYS A 225 -5.42 -5.77 -12.91
N LEU A 226 -5.66 -5.60 -11.62
CA LEU A 226 -4.86 -4.72 -10.77
C LEU A 226 -3.71 -5.52 -10.16
N ILE A 227 -2.51 -4.97 -10.25
CA ILE A 227 -1.30 -5.49 -9.62
C ILE A 227 -0.93 -4.53 -8.50
N PHE A 228 -0.78 -5.04 -7.29
CA PHE A 228 -0.41 -4.26 -6.11
C PHE A 228 1.08 -4.39 -5.86
N ILE A 229 1.76 -3.25 -5.73
CA ILE A 229 3.20 -3.14 -5.51
C ILE A 229 3.48 -2.52 -4.15
N ASP A 230 4.76 -2.51 -3.76
CA ASP A 230 5.25 -1.83 -2.56
C ASP A 230 4.68 -2.38 -1.25
N TRP A 231 5.05 -3.62 -0.94
CA TRP A 231 4.56 -4.40 0.21
C TRP A 231 5.39 -4.20 1.49
N GLN A 232 6.26 -3.21 1.53
CA GLN A 232 7.16 -2.96 2.66
C GLN A 232 6.44 -2.66 3.98
N TYR A 233 5.23 -2.10 3.93
CA TYR A 233 4.42 -1.78 5.12
C TYR A 233 3.40 -2.85 5.46
N SER A 234 3.43 -3.97 4.77
CA SER A 234 2.45 -5.04 4.97
C SER A 234 2.58 -5.68 6.35
N HIS A 235 1.44 -6.01 6.93
CA HIS A 235 1.37 -6.62 8.25
C HIS A 235 0.09 -7.43 8.42
N TRP A 236 0.11 -8.36 9.37
CA TRP A 236 -1.07 -9.11 9.75
C TRP A 236 -2.02 -8.26 10.58
N SER A 237 -3.33 -8.36 10.30
CA SER A 237 -4.38 -7.66 11.03
C SER A 237 -5.64 -8.53 11.11
N THR A 238 -6.44 -8.31 12.12
CA THR A 238 -7.80 -8.83 12.25
C THR A 238 -8.85 -7.93 11.62
N ASP A 239 -8.44 -6.72 11.18
CA ASP A 239 -9.30 -5.68 10.64
C ASP A 239 -8.82 -5.21 9.27
N ALA A 240 -9.75 -5.18 8.30
CA ALA A 240 -9.47 -4.78 6.91
C ALA A 240 -9.48 -3.26 6.68
N SER A 241 -9.91 -2.48 7.67
CA SER A 241 -10.29 -1.08 7.50
C SER A 241 -9.16 -0.20 6.99
N LEU A 242 -7.90 -0.50 7.38
CA LEU A 242 -6.77 0.31 6.94
C LEU A 242 -6.68 0.35 5.41
N ASP A 243 -6.59 -0.78 4.74
CA ASP A 243 -6.45 -0.81 3.29
C ASP A 243 -7.74 -0.37 2.58
N VAL A 244 -8.90 -0.82 3.10
CA VAL A 244 -10.21 -0.50 2.52
C VAL A 244 -10.46 1.00 2.51
N TYR A 245 -10.24 1.69 3.62
CA TYR A 245 -10.55 3.11 3.71
C TYR A 245 -9.40 4.02 3.29
N LEU A 246 -8.16 3.56 3.37
CA LEU A 246 -7.02 4.32 2.87
C LEU A 246 -7.11 4.55 1.37
N PHE A 247 -7.60 3.58 0.59
CA PHE A 247 -7.86 3.78 -0.84
C PHE A 247 -8.84 4.93 -1.08
N LEU A 248 -9.98 4.96 -0.40
CA LEU A 248 -10.99 6.01 -0.55
C LEU A 248 -10.44 7.39 -0.17
N LEU A 249 -9.72 7.46 0.95
CA LEU A 249 -9.09 8.69 1.42
C LEU A 249 -8.04 9.18 0.44
N ALA A 250 -7.08 8.33 0.05
CA ALA A 250 -6.02 8.69 -0.88
C ALA A 250 -6.57 9.09 -2.26
N ALA A 251 -7.58 8.37 -2.75
CA ALA A 251 -8.27 8.71 -4.00
C ALA A 251 -8.98 10.06 -3.92
N SER A 252 -9.53 10.45 -2.77
CA SER A 252 -10.19 11.74 -2.59
C SER A 252 -9.23 12.92 -2.66
N PHE A 253 -7.92 12.73 -2.42
CA PHE A 253 -6.88 13.75 -2.61
C PHE A 253 -6.44 13.92 -4.06
N ALA A 254 -6.72 12.95 -4.93
CA ALA A 254 -6.44 13.07 -6.34
C ALA A 254 -7.18 14.29 -6.91
N ASN A 255 -6.62 14.93 -7.93
CA ASN A 255 -7.29 16.03 -8.61
C ASN A 255 -7.16 17.44 -8.02
N GLY A 256 -6.12 17.78 -7.33
CA GLY A 256 -6.03 19.16 -6.91
C GLY A 256 -4.69 19.83 -7.20
N PRO A 257 -4.70 21.15 -7.42
CA PRO A 257 -3.49 21.94 -7.44
C PRO A 257 -2.75 21.76 -6.09
N ARG A 258 -1.46 22.10 -6.07
CA ARG A 258 -0.71 22.22 -4.81
C ARG A 258 -1.25 23.44 -4.05
N GLU A 259 -2.26 23.20 -3.25
CA GLU A 259 -2.89 24.17 -2.37
C GLU A 259 -2.32 24.06 -0.95
N ASP A 260 -2.70 25.02 -0.10
CA ASP A 260 -2.53 24.89 1.34
C ASP A 260 -3.09 23.53 1.84
N ILE A 261 -2.40 22.94 2.79
CA ILE A 261 -2.67 21.59 3.33
C ILE A 261 -4.11 21.48 3.85
N LYS A 262 -4.63 22.52 4.49
CA LYS A 262 -6.02 22.56 4.99
C LYS A 262 -7.03 22.53 3.85
N GLU A 263 -6.76 23.27 2.78
CA GLU A 263 -7.63 23.27 1.60
C GLU A 263 -7.60 21.91 0.88
N ARG A 264 -6.46 21.24 0.86
CA ARG A 264 -6.38 19.86 0.36
C ARG A 264 -7.28 18.92 1.17
N ALA A 265 -7.24 19.00 2.50
CA ALA A 265 -8.09 18.18 3.37
C ALA A 265 -9.60 18.50 3.15
N ARG A 266 -9.99 19.76 3.10
CA ARG A 266 -11.39 20.17 2.83
C ARG A 266 -11.87 19.70 1.47
N ARG A 267 -11.04 19.81 0.43
CA ARG A 267 -11.38 19.32 -0.90
C ARG A 267 -11.57 17.80 -0.91
N ALA A 268 -10.72 17.05 -0.23
CA ALA A 268 -10.87 15.60 -0.10
C ALA A 268 -12.20 15.25 0.57
N ILE A 269 -12.58 15.94 1.64
CA ILE A 269 -13.89 15.76 2.28
C ILE A 269 -15.05 16.10 1.34
N LYS A 270 -14.93 17.18 0.56
CA LYS A 270 -15.92 17.50 -0.47
C LYS A 270 -16.04 16.38 -1.52
N THR A 271 -14.94 15.82 -1.95
CA THR A 271 -14.92 14.68 -2.88
C THR A 271 -15.61 13.46 -2.24
N LEU A 272 -15.28 13.09 -1.00
CA LEU A 272 -15.94 12.00 -0.28
C LEU A 272 -17.45 12.26 -0.15
N SER A 273 -17.87 13.50 0.09
CA SER A 273 -19.29 13.87 0.16
C SER A 273 -20.00 13.66 -1.18
N THR A 274 -19.33 13.92 -2.31
CA THR A 274 -19.92 13.62 -3.64
C THR A 274 -19.97 12.11 -3.92
N TRP A 275 -19.14 11.32 -3.30
CA TRP A 275 -19.08 9.85 -3.45
C TRP A 275 -20.03 9.11 -2.52
N ARG A 276 -20.60 9.79 -1.53
CA ARG A 276 -21.40 9.21 -0.46
C ARG A 276 -22.53 8.32 -0.95
N ASP A 277 -23.27 8.81 -1.96
CA ASP A 277 -24.47 8.12 -2.46
C ASP A 277 -24.19 7.21 -3.68
N GLY A 278 -22.93 7.10 -4.13
CA GLY A 278 -22.54 6.37 -5.33
C GLY A 278 -21.30 5.51 -5.14
N VAL A 279 -20.11 6.11 -5.26
CA VAL A 279 -18.82 5.39 -5.28
C VAL A 279 -18.59 4.62 -3.98
N ILE A 280 -18.79 5.24 -2.82
CA ILE A 280 -18.52 4.61 -1.53
C ILE A 280 -19.42 3.38 -1.29
N PRO A 281 -20.76 3.46 -1.44
CA PRO A 281 -21.62 2.29 -1.28
C PRO A 281 -21.29 1.17 -2.28
N ALA A 282 -20.98 1.51 -3.52
CA ALA A 282 -20.60 0.52 -4.53
C ALA A 282 -19.28 -0.18 -4.20
N TYR A 283 -18.27 0.59 -3.78
CA TYR A 283 -16.99 0.07 -3.33
C TYR A 283 -17.16 -0.89 -2.16
N LEU A 284 -17.86 -0.47 -1.10
CA LEU A 284 -18.11 -1.28 0.09
C LEU A 284 -18.99 -2.51 -0.22
N SER A 285 -19.97 -2.36 -1.11
CA SER A 285 -20.79 -3.49 -1.57
C SER A 285 -19.96 -4.50 -2.37
N ALA A 286 -19.05 -4.03 -3.22
CA ALA A 286 -18.16 -4.88 -4.00
C ALA A 286 -17.11 -5.58 -3.12
N PHE A 287 -16.59 -4.90 -2.09
CA PHE A 287 -15.76 -5.52 -1.07
C PHE A 287 -16.56 -6.59 -0.30
N GLY A 288 -17.81 -6.31 0.02
CA GLY A 288 -18.73 -7.24 0.66
C GLY A 288 -18.49 -7.43 2.16
N LYS A 289 -19.47 -8.05 2.81
CA LYS A 289 -19.36 -8.44 4.24
C LYS A 289 -18.57 -9.73 4.39
N THR A 290 -17.92 -9.88 5.52
CA THR A 290 -17.25 -11.11 5.93
C THR A 290 -17.45 -11.33 7.43
N GLU A 291 -17.48 -12.60 7.84
CA GLU A 291 -17.49 -13.02 9.24
C GLU A 291 -16.09 -13.45 9.71
N ARG A 292 -15.10 -13.42 8.82
CA ARG A 292 -13.75 -13.90 9.12
C ARG A 292 -12.90 -12.84 9.80
N TYR A 293 -12.97 -11.61 9.32
CA TYR A 293 -12.21 -10.47 9.83
C TYR A 293 -13.10 -9.24 9.90
N SER A 294 -12.71 -8.26 10.70
CA SER A 294 -13.54 -7.08 10.92
C SER A 294 -13.41 -6.03 9.82
N LEU A 295 -14.43 -5.21 9.71
CA LEU A 295 -14.43 -3.96 8.97
C LEU A 295 -15.16 -2.93 9.82
N LEU A 296 -14.48 -1.87 10.19
CA LEU A 296 -15.05 -0.78 10.98
C LEU A 296 -16.18 -0.07 10.22
N PRO A 297 -17.11 0.59 10.91
CA PRO A 297 -17.97 1.59 10.28
C PRO A 297 -17.16 2.62 9.51
N LEU A 298 -17.71 3.12 8.41
CA LEU A 298 -17.00 3.96 7.42
C LEU A 298 -16.19 5.10 8.06
N ARG A 299 -16.83 5.93 8.87
CA ARG A 299 -16.17 7.07 9.52
C ARG A 299 -15.10 6.62 10.50
N SER A 300 -15.35 5.59 11.30
CA SER A 300 -14.37 5.05 12.25
C SER A 300 -13.13 4.52 11.54
N GLY A 301 -13.30 3.78 10.44
CA GLY A 301 -12.19 3.29 9.64
C GLY A 301 -11.40 4.41 8.96
N MET A 302 -12.07 5.43 8.46
CA MET A 302 -11.39 6.61 7.88
C MET A 302 -10.60 7.40 8.95
N LEU A 303 -11.15 7.58 10.14
CA LEU A 303 -10.45 8.23 11.26
C LEU A 303 -9.23 7.41 11.71
N MET A 304 -9.35 6.08 11.75
CA MET A 304 -8.24 5.18 12.01
C MET A 304 -7.12 5.36 10.98
N CYS A 305 -7.45 5.39 9.68
CA CYS A 305 -6.47 5.61 8.62
C CYS A 305 -5.74 6.95 8.78
N CYS A 306 -6.45 8.03 9.16
CA CYS A 306 -5.83 9.33 9.39
C CYS A 306 -4.78 9.29 10.52
N ILE A 307 -5.11 8.63 11.64
CA ILE A 307 -4.18 8.45 12.77
C ILE A 307 -2.97 7.61 12.35
N GLU A 308 -3.20 6.47 11.69
CA GLU A 308 -2.15 5.58 11.20
C GLU A 308 -1.17 6.30 10.27
N LYS A 309 -1.70 7.04 9.31
CA LYS A 309 -0.89 7.75 8.31
C LYS A 309 -0.17 8.95 8.91
N ALA A 310 -0.78 9.72 9.81
CA ALA A 310 -0.14 10.83 10.49
C ALA A 310 1.03 10.35 11.37
N VAL A 311 0.82 9.29 12.14
CA VAL A 311 1.87 8.72 13.01
C VAL A 311 3.01 8.15 12.16
N ARG A 312 2.70 7.42 11.09
CA ARG A 312 3.72 6.87 10.18
C ARG A 312 4.53 7.98 9.53
N ALA A 313 3.89 8.99 8.95
CA ALA A 313 4.58 10.10 8.29
C ALA A 313 5.60 10.77 9.21
N SER A 314 5.29 10.91 10.50
CA SER A 314 6.20 11.48 11.48
C SER A 314 7.36 10.56 11.87
N MET A 315 7.19 9.24 11.79
CA MET A 315 8.22 8.26 12.16
C MET A 315 9.18 7.98 11.00
N ASP A 316 8.62 7.84 9.78
CA ASP A 316 9.36 7.36 8.61
C ASP A 316 9.97 8.53 7.79
N LEU A 317 9.33 9.70 7.78
CA LEU A 317 9.72 10.80 6.89
C LEU A 317 10.64 11.82 7.53
N GLY A 318 11.14 11.60 8.74
CA GLY A 318 12.15 12.45 9.36
C GLY A 318 11.91 13.96 9.16
N TYR A 319 10.66 14.43 9.40
CA TYR A 319 10.22 15.83 9.28
C TYR A 319 9.66 16.30 7.92
N ASP A 320 8.96 15.49 7.16
CA ASP A 320 8.00 16.09 6.22
C ASP A 320 6.70 16.47 6.95
N GLN A 321 6.75 17.62 7.63
CA GLN A 321 5.62 18.17 8.38
C GLN A 321 4.36 18.36 7.53
N GLU A 322 4.50 18.45 6.19
CA GLU A 322 3.36 18.62 5.32
C GLU A 322 2.49 17.36 5.22
N ASN A 323 3.10 16.18 5.05
CA ASN A 323 2.34 14.95 4.91
C ASN A 323 1.65 14.53 6.21
N ASP A 324 2.33 14.67 7.33
CA ASP A 324 1.77 14.46 8.65
C ASP A 324 0.55 15.38 8.90
N LEU A 325 0.71 16.66 8.64
CA LEU A 325 -0.33 17.67 8.86
C LEU A 325 -1.56 17.45 7.96
N VAL A 326 -1.42 16.95 6.73
CA VAL A 326 -2.58 16.71 5.88
C VAL A 326 -3.50 15.65 6.48
N TRP A 327 -2.95 14.57 7.04
CA TRP A 327 -3.73 13.53 7.70
C TRP A 327 -4.34 14.01 9.02
N ARG A 328 -3.61 14.86 9.76
CA ARG A 328 -4.15 15.55 10.94
C ARG A 328 -5.35 16.44 10.60
N PHE A 329 -5.29 17.21 9.52
CA PHE A 329 -6.43 18.03 9.08
C PHE A 329 -7.58 17.19 8.55
N MET A 330 -7.29 16.10 7.82
CA MET A 330 -8.33 15.14 7.41
C MET A 330 -9.08 14.57 8.61
N TYR A 331 -8.35 14.19 9.68
CA TYR A 331 -8.95 13.74 10.92
C TYR A 331 -9.95 14.76 11.47
N ALA A 332 -9.55 16.04 11.57
CA ALA A 332 -10.41 17.11 12.06
C ALA A 332 -11.65 17.36 11.19
N GLU A 333 -11.48 17.35 9.89
CA GLU A 333 -12.60 17.55 8.93
C GLU A 333 -13.58 16.35 8.97
N LEU A 334 -13.08 15.12 9.09
CA LEU A 334 -13.91 13.91 9.20
C LEU A 334 -14.75 13.90 10.50
N LEU A 335 -14.33 14.57 11.56
CA LEU A 335 -15.14 14.70 12.77
C LEU A 335 -16.44 15.46 12.54
N ASN A 336 -16.44 16.37 11.56
CA ASN A 336 -17.62 17.18 11.18
C ASN A 336 -18.36 16.62 9.96
N TRP A 337 -17.80 15.57 9.34
CA TRP A 337 -18.40 14.94 8.17
C TRP A 337 -19.61 14.09 8.57
N THR A 338 -20.74 14.31 7.91
CA THR A 338 -21.97 13.51 8.11
C THR A 338 -22.05 12.43 7.03
N GLU A 339 -22.16 11.17 7.49
CA GLU A 339 -22.39 10.00 6.63
C GLU A 339 -23.71 10.07 5.89
#